data_b38dff3815b1a38d56dbc3bc42136c13
#
_entry.id   b38dff3815b1a38d56dbc3bc42136c13
#
_cell.length_a   1.000
_cell.length_b   1.000
_cell.length_c   1.000
_cell.angle_alpha   90.00
_cell.angle_beta   90.00
_cell.angle_gamma   90.00
#
_symmetry.space_group_name_H-M   'P 1'
#
loop_
_entity.id
_entity.type
_entity.pdbx_description
1 polymer ?
#
loop_
_entity_poly.entity_id
_entity_poly.type
_entity_poly.pdbx_seq_one_letter_code
_entity_poly.pdbx_strand_id
1 'polypeptide(L)'
;MATQQIQLKTVHELRTFHADERPQRFFIPAYQRGYRWTSLQITQLLDDFREFTQRPNPQPQEFYCLQPLVIKARPQGDWEVVDGQQRLTTLLLILRHFNERLAERFRQPLYLLDYETRPKLAGFLDEPSPALADTNADYFHLYVAMQTIE
;
A
#
# COMPACT_ATOMS: atom_id res chain seq x y z
N MET A 1 -5.07 28.35 -7.42
CA MET A 1 -5.55 27.08 -8.04
C MET A 1 -4.51 26.01 -7.82
N ALA A 2 -4.87 24.87 -7.25
CA ALA A 2 -3.95 23.76 -7.15
C ALA A 2 -3.71 23.21 -8.56
N THR A 3 -2.48 23.29 -9.04
CA THR A 3 -2.12 22.74 -10.34
C THR A 3 -2.14 21.23 -10.24
N GLN A 4 -3.06 20.59 -10.94
CA GLN A 4 -3.05 19.13 -11.07
C GLN A 4 -1.84 18.75 -11.92
N GLN A 5 -0.95 17.97 -11.34
CA GLN A 5 0.25 17.50 -12.02
C GLN A 5 0.32 15.98 -11.98
N ILE A 6 0.43 15.38 -13.16
CA ILE A 6 0.68 13.93 -13.27
C ILE A 6 2.18 13.71 -13.16
N GLN A 7 2.58 12.83 -12.25
CA GLN A 7 3.98 12.43 -12.07
C GLN A 7 4.09 10.91 -12.11
N LEU A 8 5.09 10.42 -12.81
CA LEU A 8 5.48 9.01 -12.75
C LEU A 8 6.37 8.82 -11.52
N LYS A 9 5.97 7.93 -10.64
CA LYS A 9 6.69 7.58 -9.40
C LYS A 9 6.83 6.07 -9.30
N THR A 10 7.97 5.62 -8.85
CA THR A 10 8.15 4.21 -8.47
C THR A 10 7.52 3.94 -7.11
N VAL A 11 7.18 2.67 -6.84
CA VAL A 11 6.72 2.26 -5.50
C VAL A 11 7.77 2.57 -4.43
N HIS A 12 9.06 2.51 -4.79
CA HIS A 12 10.16 2.90 -3.91
C HIS A 12 10.05 4.36 -3.46
N GLU A 13 9.74 5.28 -4.38
CA GLU A 13 9.59 6.73 -4.09
C GLU A 13 8.36 7.06 -3.24
N LEU A 14 7.37 6.15 -3.16
CA LEU A 14 6.21 6.33 -2.28
C LEU A 14 6.53 6.10 -0.79
N ARG A 15 7.61 5.40 -0.48
CA ARG A 15 7.92 4.98 0.90
C ARG A 15 8.32 6.14 1.80
N THR A 16 9.20 6.99 1.31
CA THR A 16 9.81 8.06 2.12
C THR A 16 9.93 9.38 1.35
N PHE A 17 10.05 10.47 2.07
CA PHE A 17 10.43 11.75 1.49
C PHE A 17 11.93 11.77 1.14
N HIS A 18 12.28 12.30 -0.03
CA HIS A 18 13.68 12.36 -0.47
C HIS A 18 14.59 13.21 0.43
N ALA A 19 14.01 14.22 1.11
CA ALA A 19 14.79 15.18 1.87
C ALA A 19 15.38 14.62 3.18
N ASP A 20 14.67 13.72 3.85
CA ASP A 20 15.00 13.27 5.22
C ASP A 20 14.67 11.79 5.49
N GLU A 21 14.33 11.04 4.47
CA GLU A 21 13.96 9.62 4.52
C GLU A 21 12.81 9.29 5.50
N ARG A 22 12.05 10.29 5.96
CA ARG A 22 10.87 10.05 6.77
C ARG A 22 9.83 9.27 5.98
N PRO A 23 9.12 8.30 6.61
CA PRO A 23 8.01 7.63 5.97
C PRO A 23 6.95 8.61 5.47
N GLN A 24 6.52 8.46 4.23
CA GLN A 24 5.35 9.18 3.75
C GLN A 24 4.10 8.66 4.46
N ARG A 25 3.14 9.53 4.70
CA ARG A 25 1.88 9.20 5.35
C ARG A 25 0.73 9.50 4.42
N PHE A 26 -0.13 8.51 4.25
CA PHE A 26 -1.34 8.60 3.42
C PHE A 26 -2.57 8.46 4.30
N PHE A 27 -3.37 9.51 4.32
CA PHE A 27 -4.62 9.57 5.07
C PHE A 27 -5.80 9.17 4.17
N ILE A 28 -6.61 8.25 4.62
CA ILE A 28 -7.79 7.77 3.94
C ILE A 28 -9.02 8.25 4.71
N PRO A 29 -9.73 9.28 4.18
CA PRO A 29 -10.84 9.90 4.88
C PRO A 29 -12.05 8.98 4.98
N ALA A 30 -12.94 9.27 5.94
CA ALA A 30 -14.11 8.46 6.27
C ALA A 30 -15.11 8.27 5.12
N TYR A 31 -15.15 9.20 4.16
CA TYR A 31 -16.01 9.07 2.98
C TYR A 31 -15.49 8.04 1.97
N GLN A 32 -14.23 7.65 2.06
CA GLN A 32 -13.67 6.59 1.25
C GLN A 32 -14.13 5.22 1.74
N ARG A 33 -14.30 4.32 0.79
CA ARG A 33 -14.57 2.92 1.10
C ARG A 33 -13.42 2.30 1.86
N GLY A 34 -13.71 1.54 2.90
CA GLY A 34 -12.72 0.73 3.61
C GLY A 34 -12.09 -0.34 2.72
N TYR A 35 -11.11 -1.06 3.25
CA TYR A 35 -10.44 -2.10 2.48
C TYR A 35 -11.39 -3.27 2.18
N ARG A 36 -11.49 -3.63 0.90
CA ARG A 36 -12.48 -4.61 0.40
C ARG A 36 -11.93 -5.58 -0.65
N TRP A 37 -10.67 -5.47 -1.03
CA TRP A 37 -10.10 -6.44 -1.96
C TRP A 37 -10.19 -7.84 -1.41
N THR A 38 -10.52 -8.77 -2.30
CA THR A 38 -10.60 -10.20 -2.01
C THR A 38 -9.30 -10.88 -2.44
N SER A 39 -9.15 -12.15 -2.07
CA SER A 39 -8.02 -12.98 -2.53
C SER A 39 -7.89 -13.01 -4.05
N LEU A 40 -8.99 -12.92 -4.79
CA LEU A 40 -8.97 -12.90 -6.25
C LEU A 40 -8.19 -11.70 -6.80
N GLN A 41 -8.53 -10.47 -6.37
CA GLN A 41 -7.83 -9.26 -6.83
C GLN A 41 -6.35 -9.25 -6.44
N ILE A 42 -6.04 -9.76 -5.25
CA ILE A 42 -4.66 -9.86 -4.78
C ILE A 42 -3.88 -10.86 -5.61
N THR A 43 -4.43 -12.04 -5.84
CA THR A 43 -3.80 -13.08 -6.66
C THR A 43 -3.57 -12.57 -8.10
N GLN A 44 -4.55 -11.89 -8.68
CA GLN A 44 -4.40 -11.28 -10.01
C GLN A 44 -3.24 -10.27 -10.05
N LEU A 45 -3.14 -9.40 -9.05
CA LEU A 45 -2.05 -8.42 -8.98
C LEU A 45 -0.68 -9.10 -8.84
N LEU A 46 -0.57 -10.14 -8.02
CA LEU A 46 0.67 -10.90 -7.84
C LEU A 46 1.05 -11.68 -9.11
N ASP A 47 0.06 -12.25 -9.80
CA ASP A 47 0.27 -12.93 -11.08
C ASP A 47 0.73 -11.96 -12.17
N ASP A 48 0.16 -10.76 -12.23
CA ASP A 48 0.60 -9.70 -13.15
C ASP A 48 2.07 -9.32 -12.89
N PHE A 49 2.46 -9.17 -11.62
CA PHE A 49 3.86 -8.89 -11.26
C PHE A 49 4.78 -10.03 -11.68
N ARG A 50 4.37 -11.27 -11.43
CA ARG A 50 5.14 -12.45 -11.82
C ARG A 50 5.31 -12.55 -13.33
N GLU A 51 4.23 -12.39 -14.09
CA GLU A 51 4.26 -12.40 -15.55
C GLU A 51 5.18 -11.30 -16.08
N PHE A 52 5.05 -10.09 -15.56
CA PHE A 52 5.89 -8.97 -15.97
C PHE A 52 7.38 -9.24 -15.71
N THR A 53 7.73 -9.80 -14.54
CA THR A 53 9.12 -10.08 -14.19
C THR A 53 9.74 -11.27 -14.91
N GLN A 54 8.91 -12.22 -15.34
CA GLN A 54 9.34 -13.44 -16.03
C GLN A 54 9.28 -13.36 -17.56
N ARG A 55 8.85 -12.22 -18.12
CA ARG A 55 8.77 -12.06 -19.57
C ARG A 55 10.15 -12.19 -20.23
N PRO A 56 10.21 -12.71 -21.47
CA PRO A 56 11.47 -12.83 -22.19
C PRO A 56 11.99 -11.44 -22.60
N ASN A 57 13.33 -11.28 -22.57
CA ASN A 57 14.03 -10.08 -23.04
C ASN A 57 13.53 -8.74 -22.44
N PRO A 58 13.49 -8.58 -21.09
CA PRO A 58 13.06 -7.34 -20.48
C PRO A 58 13.98 -6.19 -20.89
N GLN A 59 13.39 -5.04 -21.28
CA GLN A 59 14.15 -3.84 -21.58
C GLN A 59 14.27 -2.95 -20.34
N PRO A 60 15.42 -2.29 -20.12
CA PRO A 60 15.64 -1.49 -18.89
C PRO A 60 14.63 -0.36 -18.66
N GLN A 61 14.02 0.17 -19.73
CA GLN A 61 13.04 1.25 -19.68
C GLN A 61 11.60 0.77 -19.48
N GLU A 62 11.36 -0.54 -19.54
CA GLU A 62 10.02 -1.09 -19.34
C GLU A 62 9.65 -1.15 -17.87
N PHE A 63 8.41 -0.83 -17.58
CA PHE A 63 7.86 -0.88 -16.22
C PHE A 63 6.42 -1.38 -16.24
N TYR A 64 6.01 -1.99 -15.13
CA TYR A 64 4.61 -2.33 -14.90
C TYR A 64 3.89 -1.11 -14.33
N CYS A 65 2.91 -0.59 -15.07
CA CYS A 65 2.15 0.57 -14.62
C CYS A 65 1.01 0.15 -13.72
N LEU A 66 1.12 0.46 -12.43
CA LEU A 66 -0.02 0.45 -11.54
C LEU A 66 -0.98 1.58 -11.94
N GLN A 67 -2.28 1.38 -11.74
CA GLN A 67 -3.25 2.43 -12.04
C GLN A 67 -2.98 3.69 -11.19
N PRO A 68 -3.41 4.87 -11.64
CA PRO A 68 -3.13 6.13 -10.95
C PRO A 68 -3.54 6.11 -9.49
N LEU A 69 -2.68 6.71 -8.66
CA LEU A 69 -3.00 7.12 -7.29
C LEU A 69 -3.29 8.61 -7.33
N VAL A 70 -4.46 9.02 -6.87
CA VAL A 70 -4.84 10.43 -6.78
C VAL A 70 -4.75 10.88 -5.34
N ILE A 71 -3.88 11.84 -5.08
CA ILE A 71 -3.61 12.36 -3.74
C ILE A 71 -3.66 13.88 -3.71
N LYS A 72 -3.93 14.41 -2.53
CA LYS A 72 -3.97 15.85 -2.24
C LYS A 72 -3.11 16.14 -1.02
N ALA A 73 -2.21 17.13 -1.12
CA ALA A 73 -1.42 17.56 0.02
C ALA A 73 -2.30 18.14 1.13
N ARG A 74 -2.00 17.78 2.38
CA ARG A 74 -2.66 18.30 3.58
C ARG A 74 -1.74 19.27 4.33
N PRO A 75 -2.28 20.26 5.06
CA PRO A 75 -1.47 21.26 5.77
C PRO A 75 -0.46 20.67 6.76
N GLN A 76 -0.74 19.50 7.34
CA GLN A 76 0.15 18.81 8.28
C GLN A 76 1.32 18.06 7.62
N GLY A 77 1.44 18.14 6.30
CA GLY A 77 2.58 17.57 5.57
C GLY A 77 2.41 16.10 5.18
N ASP A 78 1.19 15.58 5.22
CA ASP A 78 0.82 14.26 4.72
C ASP A 78 -0.07 14.36 3.46
N TRP A 79 -0.52 13.22 2.94
CA TRP A 79 -1.33 13.12 1.74
C TRP A 79 -2.71 12.55 2.02
N GLU A 80 -3.76 13.25 1.59
CA GLU A 80 -5.10 12.69 1.54
C GLU A 80 -5.25 11.85 0.27
N VAL A 81 -5.68 10.61 0.40
CA VAL A 81 -5.95 9.72 -0.74
C VAL A 81 -7.34 9.99 -1.28
N VAL A 82 -7.42 10.47 -2.50
CA VAL A 82 -8.67 10.73 -3.20
C VAL A 82 -9.12 9.49 -3.98
N ASP A 83 -8.17 8.76 -4.58
CA ASP A 83 -8.44 7.50 -5.28
C ASP A 83 -7.20 6.58 -5.24
N GLY A 84 -7.44 5.27 -5.27
CA GLY A 84 -6.38 4.26 -5.28
C GLY A 84 -6.07 3.61 -3.92
N GLN A 85 -6.90 3.83 -2.89
CA GLN A 85 -6.66 3.33 -1.53
C GLN A 85 -6.57 1.80 -1.45
N GLN A 86 -7.33 1.06 -2.26
CA GLN A 86 -7.28 -0.41 -2.27
C GLN A 86 -5.89 -0.92 -2.70
N ARG A 87 -5.36 -0.37 -3.79
CA ARG A 87 -4.01 -0.72 -4.28
C ARG A 87 -2.93 -0.27 -3.32
N LEU A 88 -3.01 0.97 -2.86
CA LEU A 88 -2.03 1.51 -1.92
C LEU A 88 -1.94 0.65 -0.66
N THR A 89 -3.08 0.20 -0.14
CA THR A 89 -3.14 -0.70 1.01
C THR A 89 -2.55 -2.07 0.68
N THR A 90 -2.93 -2.67 -0.44
CA THR A 90 -2.39 -3.98 -0.86
C THR A 90 -0.89 -3.93 -1.09
N LEU A 91 -0.39 -2.88 -1.73
CA LEU A 91 1.06 -2.68 -1.89
C LEU A 91 1.79 -2.60 -0.55
N LEU A 92 1.23 -1.91 0.43
CA LEU A 92 1.82 -1.87 1.77
C LEU A 92 1.89 -3.27 2.39
N LEU A 93 0.84 -4.07 2.28
CA LEU A 93 0.85 -5.44 2.80
C LEU A 93 1.91 -6.30 2.12
N ILE A 94 2.05 -6.19 0.80
CA ILE A 94 3.10 -6.90 0.04
C ILE A 94 4.49 -6.44 0.48
N LEU A 95 4.73 -5.14 0.59
CA LEU A 95 6.00 -4.60 1.04
C LEU A 95 6.34 -5.03 2.47
N ARG A 96 5.36 -5.03 3.39
CA ARG A 96 5.53 -5.52 4.77
C ARG A 96 5.93 -6.99 4.77
N HIS A 97 5.21 -7.82 4.02
CA HIS A 97 5.47 -9.25 3.93
C HIS A 97 6.92 -9.57 3.52
N PHE A 98 7.42 -8.89 2.48
CA PHE A 98 8.81 -9.06 2.07
C PHE A 98 9.82 -8.44 3.04
N ASN A 99 9.50 -7.27 3.59
CA ASN A 99 10.38 -6.56 4.50
C ASN A 99 10.63 -7.34 5.80
N GLU A 100 9.61 -7.99 6.34
CA GLU A 100 9.69 -8.82 7.54
C GLU A 100 10.58 -10.06 7.36
N ARG A 101 10.72 -10.55 6.12
CA ARG A 101 11.61 -11.67 5.78
C ARG A 101 13.08 -11.28 5.62
N LEU A 102 13.35 -9.99 5.54
CA LEU A 102 14.72 -9.49 5.49
C LEU A 102 15.34 -9.48 6.89
N ALA A 103 16.65 -9.71 6.97
CA ALA A 103 17.39 -9.43 8.19
C ALA A 103 17.22 -7.95 8.55
N GLU A 104 17.13 -7.63 9.85
CA GLU A 104 16.80 -6.30 10.35
C GLU A 104 17.61 -5.16 9.68
N ARG A 105 18.92 -5.38 9.49
CA ARG A 105 19.83 -4.44 8.82
C ARG A 105 19.48 -4.12 7.36
N PHE A 106 18.64 -4.93 6.72
CA PHE A 106 18.21 -4.75 5.32
C PHE A 106 16.75 -4.28 5.21
N ARG A 107 16.06 -4.21 6.33
CA ARG A 107 14.68 -3.71 6.33
C ARG A 107 14.65 -2.24 5.93
N GLN A 108 13.65 -1.90 5.13
CA GLN A 108 13.47 -0.56 4.59
C GLN A 108 12.28 0.13 5.27
N PRO A 109 12.36 1.44 5.51
CA PRO A 109 11.17 2.18 5.96
C PRO A 109 10.07 2.09 4.92
N LEU A 110 8.84 1.90 5.36
CA LEU A 110 7.64 1.84 4.52
C LEU A 110 6.77 3.05 4.79
N TYR A 111 5.91 3.40 3.84
CA TYR A 111 4.92 4.44 4.08
C TYR A 111 3.86 4.00 5.10
N LEU A 112 3.18 4.97 5.69
CA LEU A 112 2.14 4.76 6.70
C LEU A 112 0.77 5.04 6.10
N LEU A 113 -0.22 4.24 6.50
CA LEU A 113 -1.62 4.43 6.16
C LEU A 113 -2.42 4.78 7.41
N ASP A 114 -3.16 5.88 7.32
CA ASP A 114 -4.09 6.32 8.36
C ASP A 114 -5.51 6.28 7.83
N TYR A 115 -6.25 5.23 8.16
CA TYR A 115 -7.69 5.17 7.91
C TYR A 115 -8.42 5.93 9.03
N GLU A 116 -9.12 6.99 8.67
CA GLU A 116 -9.88 7.80 9.64
C GLU A 116 -10.86 6.95 10.46
N THR A 117 -11.48 5.95 9.82
CA THR A 117 -12.43 5.04 10.46
C THR A 117 -11.77 3.88 11.22
N ARG A 118 -10.45 3.74 11.15
CA ARG A 118 -9.68 2.65 11.77
C ARG A 118 -8.40 3.16 12.43
N PRO A 119 -8.51 3.95 13.50
CA PRO A 119 -7.34 4.57 14.14
C PRO A 119 -6.35 3.56 14.75
N LYS A 120 -6.77 2.32 14.97
CA LYS A 120 -5.93 1.22 15.50
C LYS A 120 -5.36 0.31 14.41
N LEU A 121 -5.42 0.72 13.14
CA LEU A 121 -4.97 -0.09 12.01
C LEU A 121 -3.50 -0.52 12.14
N ALA A 122 -2.62 0.39 12.53
CA ALA A 122 -1.19 0.07 12.69
C ALA A 122 -0.97 -1.10 13.67
N GLY A 123 -1.62 -1.08 14.82
CA GLY A 123 -1.55 -2.17 15.79
C GLY A 123 -2.10 -3.50 15.25
N PHE A 124 -3.17 -3.45 14.47
CA PHE A 124 -3.70 -4.64 13.80
C PHE A 124 -2.72 -5.21 12.77
N LEU A 125 -2.05 -4.37 12.00
CA LEU A 125 -1.06 -4.81 11.00
C LEU A 125 0.19 -5.40 11.66
N ASP A 126 0.56 -4.92 12.83
CA ASP A 126 1.72 -5.42 13.56
C ASP A 126 1.43 -6.78 14.25
N GLU A 127 0.22 -6.95 14.76
CA GLU A 127 -0.21 -8.19 15.44
C GLU A 127 -1.59 -8.66 14.92
N PRO A 128 -1.66 -9.12 13.66
CA PRO A 128 -2.93 -9.58 13.10
C PRO A 128 -3.38 -10.88 13.78
N SER A 129 -4.67 -10.94 14.08
CA SER A 129 -5.26 -12.15 14.66
C SER A 129 -6.66 -12.42 14.10
N PRO A 130 -7.11 -13.70 14.06
CA PRO A 130 -8.47 -14.03 13.65
C PRO A 130 -9.54 -13.32 14.51
N ALA A 131 -9.31 -13.22 15.82
CA ALA A 131 -10.24 -12.57 16.73
C ALA A 131 -10.41 -11.08 16.40
N LEU A 132 -9.33 -10.37 16.07
CA LEU A 132 -9.39 -8.98 15.63
C LEU A 132 -9.98 -8.85 14.22
N ALA A 133 -9.70 -9.80 13.33
CA ALA A 133 -10.28 -9.82 11.98
C ALA A 133 -11.81 -9.91 12.01
N ASP A 134 -12.38 -10.59 12.97
CA ASP A 134 -13.83 -10.73 13.11
C ASP A 134 -14.51 -9.46 13.68
N THR A 135 -13.78 -8.45 14.11
CA THR A 135 -14.34 -7.25 14.72
C THR A 135 -14.96 -6.28 13.73
N ASN A 136 -14.49 -6.25 12.48
CA ASN A 136 -15.04 -5.43 11.41
C ASN A 136 -14.62 -5.94 10.03
N ALA A 137 -15.36 -5.50 9.00
CA ALA A 137 -15.15 -5.95 7.63
C ALA A 137 -13.78 -5.54 7.06
N ASP A 138 -13.23 -4.39 7.45
CA ASP A 138 -11.93 -3.92 6.96
C ASP A 138 -10.82 -4.84 7.46
N TYR A 139 -10.81 -5.17 8.74
CA TYR A 139 -9.84 -6.07 9.34
C TYR A 139 -9.96 -7.50 8.80
N PHE A 140 -11.20 -7.95 8.55
CA PHE A 140 -11.42 -9.24 7.90
C PHE A 140 -10.73 -9.31 6.53
N HIS A 141 -10.98 -8.32 5.67
CA HIS A 141 -10.38 -8.30 4.34
C HIS A 141 -8.86 -8.12 4.37
N LEU A 142 -8.34 -7.31 5.29
CA LEU A 142 -6.90 -7.15 5.49
C LEU A 142 -6.25 -8.47 5.94
N TYR A 143 -6.88 -9.19 6.85
CA TYR A 143 -6.38 -10.48 7.32
C TYR A 143 -6.34 -11.52 6.20
N VAL A 144 -7.42 -11.64 5.41
CA VAL A 144 -7.48 -12.51 4.23
C VAL A 144 -6.41 -12.11 3.21
N ALA A 145 -6.20 -10.82 2.99
CA ALA A 145 -5.16 -10.32 2.11
C ALA A 145 -3.76 -10.73 2.56
N MET A 146 -3.45 -10.57 3.83
CA MET A 146 -2.16 -10.96 4.40
C MET A 146 -1.90 -12.46 4.22
N GLN A 147 -2.90 -13.31 4.48
CA GLN A 147 -2.80 -14.76 4.25
C GLN A 147 -2.67 -15.12 2.77
N THR A 148 -3.27 -14.36 1.87
CA THR A 148 -3.18 -14.60 0.42
C THR A 148 -1.80 -14.26 -0.12
N ILE A 149 -1.12 -13.27 0.48
CA ILE A 149 0.24 -12.83 0.11
C ILE A 149 1.31 -13.82 0.61
N GLU A 150 1.05 -14.53 1.71
CA GLU A 150 1.95 -15.57 2.25
C GLU A 150 2.18 -16.72 1.28
#